data_a47f73dcb871bd33b8659249474e19b6
#
_entry.id   a47f73dcb871bd33b8659249474e19b6
#
_cell.length_a   1.000
_cell.length_b   1.000
_cell.length_c   1.000
_cell.angle_alpha   90.00
_cell.angle_beta   90.00
_cell.angle_gamma   90.00
#
_symmetry.space_group_name_H-M   'P 1'
#
loop_
_entity.id
_entity.type
_entity.pdbx_description
1 polymer ?
#
loop_
_entity_poly.entity_id
_entity_poly.type
_entity_poly.pdbx_seq_one_letter_code
_entity_poly.pdbx_strand_id
1 'polypeptide(L)'
;MTKYEKISVLAKETARSIGENKESWMNYLDVASRLYKYPFEDQILIYAQRPDATACAPLEMWNEKMFCWVNRGAKGIALIDQESDYPRLRYVFDVSDVHKARRIGKSPFIWNIREEHEEGILAALERIYGTTNQDSSFEDRIYQISKRIADDYYEEIVDDLIDVSAGSYLEDLDGDTVSLRLRETLEQSVCYTVLKRCGFDMAEYEGEFPFDYIHEFNTLRTLSVLGSATSELCEPMLIQIGRSIARYDRELARHPSHARASRKEARVIREDDFVIGLDSNTSDWFVYDNVTAKNICYCDSEEEAKEHILWMVTHLSLI
;
A
#
# COMPACT_ATOMS: atom_id res chain seq x y z
N MET A 1 5.77 34.67 -16.15
CA MET A 1 5.45 33.25 -16.05
C MET A 1 4.09 33.11 -15.44
N THR A 2 3.15 32.52 -16.16
CA THR A 2 1.78 32.24 -15.71
C THR A 2 1.77 31.18 -14.61
N LYS A 3 0.62 31.01 -13.92
CA LYS A 3 0.52 29.95 -12.92
C LYS A 3 0.62 28.56 -13.54
N TYR A 4 0.06 28.36 -14.73
CA TYR A 4 0.18 27.16 -15.51
C TYR A 4 1.65 26.81 -15.85
N GLU A 5 2.40 27.80 -16.39
CA GLU A 5 3.82 27.60 -16.68
C GLU A 5 4.63 27.20 -15.43
N LYS A 6 4.31 27.79 -14.27
CA LYS A 6 4.97 27.43 -12.99
C LYS A 6 4.71 25.98 -12.60
N ILE A 7 3.46 25.51 -12.75
CA ILE A 7 3.09 24.11 -12.44
C ILE A 7 3.73 23.15 -13.45
N SER A 8 3.79 23.52 -14.74
CA SER A 8 4.46 22.71 -15.76
C SER A 8 5.98 22.60 -15.49
N VAL A 9 6.62 23.68 -15.04
CA VAL A 9 8.03 23.65 -14.63
C VAL A 9 8.19 22.77 -13.38
N LEU A 10 7.32 22.93 -12.38
CA LEU A 10 7.34 22.10 -11.16
C LEU A 10 7.24 20.61 -11.50
N ALA A 11 6.34 20.21 -12.41
CA ALA A 11 6.23 18.81 -12.84
C ALA A 11 7.54 18.28 -13.41
N LYS A 12 8.20 19.05 -14.30
CA LYS A 12 9.47 18.66 -14.90
C LYS A 12 10.62 18.55 -13.89
N GLU A 13 10.72 19.51 -12.99
CA GLU A 13 11.75 19.54 -11.93
C GLU A 13 11.53 18.36 -10.96
N THR A 14 10.28 18.12 -10.58
CA THR A 14 9.93 17.00 -9.68
C THR A 14 10.22 15.65 -10.35
N ALA A 15 9.81 15.46 -11.61
CA ALA A 15 10.12 14.22 -12.33
C ALA A 15 11.62 13.97 -12.40
N ARG A 16 12.42 15.02 -12.65
CA ARG A 16 13.88 14.89 -12.63
C ARG A 16 14.40 14.47 -11.27
N SER A 17 13.92 15.10 -10.21
CA SER A 17 14.38 14.84 -8.84
C SER A 17 14.03 13.44 -8.35
N ILE A 18 12.81 12.93 -8.65
CA ILE A 18 12.39 11.58 -8.23
C ILE A 18 13.15 10.47 -8.96
N GLY A 19 13.64 10.73 -10.18
CA GLY A 19 14.45 9.79 -10.96
C GLY A 19 15.96 9.83 -10.67
N GLU A 20 16.44 10.71 -9.80
CA GLU A 20 17.89 10.85 -9.55
C GLU A 20 18.51 9.65 -8.85
N ASN A 21 17.78 9.00 -7.95
CA ASN A 21 18.28 7.88 -7.17
C ASN A 21 17.13 7.05 -6.54
N LYS A 22 17.51 5.87 -6.02
CA LYS A 22 16.63 4.94 -5.32
C LYS A 22 15.75 5.61 -4.25
N GLU A 23 16.35 6.37 -3.35
CA GLU A 23 15.66 6.97 -2.21
C GLU A 23 14.57 7.96 -2.66
N SER A 24 14.90 8.82 -3.62
CA SER A 24 13.96 9.78 -4.20
C SER A 24 12.77 9.07 -4.88
N TRP A 25 13.03 7.98 -5.62
CA TRP A 25 12.01 7.18 -6.27
C TRP A 25 11.10 6.48 -5.24
N MET A 26 11.67 5.84 -4.23
CA MET A 26 10.91 5.21 -3.15
C MET A 26 10.03 6.20 -2.39
N ASN A 27 10.54 7.40 -2.07
CA ASN A 27 9.76 8.47 -1.43
C ASN A 27 8.57 8.90 -2.29
N TYR A 28 8.74 8.95 -3.61
CA TYR A 28 7.64 9.18 -4.54
C TYR A 28 6.65 8.00 -4.53
N LEU A 29 7.12 6.75 -4.64
CA LEU A 29 6.27 5.56 -4.63
C LEU A 29 5.46 5.43 -3.33
N ASP A 30 5.99 5.87 -2.20
CA ASP A 30 5.25 5.96 -0.94
C ASP A 30 3.99 6.83 -1.06
N VAL A 31 4.08 7.94 -1.77
CA VAL A 31 2.94 8.83 -2.02
C VAL A 31 2.03 8.23 -3.09
N ALA A 32 2.59 7.70 -4.17
CA ALA A 32 1.86 7.05 -5.25
C ALA A 32 1.01 5.88 -4.72
N SER A 33 1.52 5.09 -3.78
CA SER A 33 0.80 3.98 -3.15
C SER A 33 -0.51 4.42 -2.46
N ARG A 34 -0.53 5.61 -1.85
CA ARG A 34 -1.74 6.19 -1.24
C ARG A 34 -2.68 6.81 -2.27
N LEU A 35 -2.09 7.35 -3.34
CA LEU A 35 -2.78 8.08 -4.41
C LEU A 35 -2.96 7.25 -5.69
N TYR A 36 -2.98 5.93 -5.58
CA TYR A 36 -2.99 4.97 -6.68
C TYR A 36 -4.14 5.14 -7.69
N LYS A 37 -5.16 5.94 -7.38
CA LYS A 37 -6.27 6.31 -8.28
C LYS A 37 -6.00 7.53 -9.14
N TYR A 38 -4.86 8.17 -8.98
CA TYR A 38 -4.41 9.28 -9.79
C TYR A 38 -3.42 8.78 -10.84
N PRO A 39 -3.44 9.31 -12.07
CA PRO A 39 -2.40 9.03 -13.05
C PRO A 39 -1.07 9.63 -12.61
N PHE A 40 0.02 9.12 -13.18
CA PHE A 40 1.38 9.52 -12.83
C PHE A 40 1.59 11.04 -12.82
N GLU A 41 1.12 11.74 -13.84
CA GLU A 41 1.27 13.20 -13.99
C GLU A 41 0.63 13.99 -12.85
N ASP A 42 -0.47 13.49 -12.33
CA ASP A 42 -1.13 14.09 -11.15
C ASP A 42 -0.41 13.71 -9.87
N GLN A 43 0.04 12.45 -9.75
CA GLN A 43 0.76 11.98 -8.56
C GLN A 43 2.04 12.78 -8.31
N ILE A 44 2.84 13.06 -9.36
CA ILE A 44 4.06 13.88 -9.22
C ILE A 44 3.75 15.32 -8.79
N LEU A 45 2.65 15.90 -9.28
CA LEU A 45 2.24 17.24 -8.89
C LEU A 45 1.69 17.28 -7.47
N ILE A 46 0.98 16.23 -7.02
CA ILE A 46 0.53 16.12 -5.63
C ILE A 46 1.75 15.93 -4.73
N TYR A 47 2.65 15.01 -5.08
CA TYR A 47 3.90 14.77 -4.35
C TYR A 47 4.71 16.05 -4.15
N ALA A 48 4.92 16.81 -5.23
CA ALA A 48 5.68 18.06 -5.20
C ALA A 48 5.09 19.14 -4.28
N GLN A 49 3.77 19.21 -4.18
CA GLN A 49 3.06 20.25 -3.43
C GLN A 49 2.64 19.80 -2.03
N ARG A 50 2.42 18.48 -1.86
CA ARG A 50 1.90 17.88 -0.63
C ARG A 50 2.38 16.42 -0.48
N PRO A 51 3.63 16.16 -0.09
CA PRO A 51 4.16 14.79 0.02
C PRO A 51 3.51 13.96 1.15
N ASP A 52 2.81 14.60 2.08
CA ASP A 52 2.03 13.98 3.14
C ASP A 52 0.56 13.67 2.76
N ALA A 53 0.15 13.98 1.53
CA ALA A 53 -1.21 13.72 1.07
C ALA A 53 -1.62 12.24 1.19
N THR A 54 -2.85 12.00 1.62
CA THR A 54 -3.38 10.65 1.84
C THR A 54 -4.58 10.32 0.98
N ALA A 55 -5.51 11.27 0.79
CA ALA A 55 -6.70 11.10 -0.04
C ALA A 55 -7.15 12.44 -0.59
N CYS A 56 -6.90 12.68 -1.85
CA CYS A 56 -7.24 13.92 -2.52
C CYS A 56 -8.54 13.81 -3.32
N ALA A 57 -9.31 14.89 -3.40
CA ALA A 57 -10.45 15.00 -4.31
C ALA A 57 -10.73 16.47 -4.66
N PRO A 58 -11.43 16.73 -5.80
CA PRO A 58 -11.93 18.07 -6.15
C PRO A 58 -12.93 18.58 -5.12
N LEU A 59 -13.10 19.91 -5.08
CA LEU A 59 -14.05 20.59 -4.17
C LEU A 59 -15.47 20.03 -4.28
N GLU A 60 -15.92 19.79 -5.50
CA GLU A 60 -17.26 19.26 -5.79
C GLU A 60 -17.46 17.87 -5.19
N MET A 61 -16.45 17.02 -5.27
CA MET A 61 -16.50 15.69 -4.67
C MET A 61 -16.62 15.78 -3.15
N TRP A 62 -15.81 16.64 -2.52
CA TRP A 62 -15.88 16.84 -1.07
C TRP A 62 -17.24 17.37 -0.64
N ASN A 63 -17.75 18.43 -1.31
CA ASN A 63 -18.99 19.09 -0.90
C ASN A 63 -20.23 18.27 -1.24
N GLU A 64 -20.37 17.78 -2.47
CA GLU A 64 -21.62 17.21 -2.98
C GLU A 64 -21.75 15.70 -2.71
N LYS A 65 -20.63 14.96 -2.74
CA LYS A 65 -20.65 13.50 -2.57
C LYS A 65 -20.32 13.06 -1.16
N MET A 66 -19.34 13.75 -0.55
CA MET A 66 -18.85 13.42 0.79
C MET A 66 -19.50 14.24 1.89
N PHE A 67 -20.16 15.35 1.55
CA PHE A 67 -20.71 16.31 2.53
C PHE A 67 -19.64 16.77 3.52
N CYS A 68 -18.49 17.09 2.99
CA CYS A 68 -17.34 17.64 3.71
C CYS A 68 -17.01 19.02 3.15
N TRP A 69 -16.61 19.94 4.01
CA TRP A 69 -16.29 21.30 3.62
C TRP A 69 -14.79 21.56 3.72
N VAL A 70 -14.23 22.15 2.69
CA VAL A 70 -12.82 22.56 2.71
C VAL A 70 -12.64 23.65 3.76
N ASN A 71 -11.61 23.51 4.59
CA ASN A 71 -11.28 24.44 5.65
C ASN A 71 -10.92 25.81 5.10
N ARG A 72 -11.36 26.88 5.77
CA ARG A 72 -11.01 28.24 5.37
C ARG A 72 -9.49 28.43 5.41
N GLY A 73 -8.92 28.86 4.27
CA GLY A 73 -7.49 29.09 4.12
C GLY A 73 -6.71 27.86 3.65
N ALA A 74 -7.32 26.70 3.48
CA ALA A 74 -6.68 25.54 2.83
C ALA A 74 -6.25 25.91 1.40
N LYS A 75 -5.07 25.43 1.03
CA LYS A 75 -4.49 25.66 -0.30
C LYS A 75 -4.76 24.44 -1.17
N GLY A 76 -5.52 24.63 -2.27
CA GLY A 76 -5.72 23.59 -3.25
C GLY A 76 -4.40 23.21 -3.95
N ILE A 77 -4.20 21.91 -4.12
CA ILE A 77 -3.11 21.34 -4.90
C ILE A 77 -3.45 21.54 -6.37
N ALA A 78 -2.57 22.19 -7.12
CA ALA A 78 -2.79 22.53 -8.52
C ALA A 78 -2.35 21.37 -9.42
N LEU A 79 -3.26 20.87 -10.24
CA LEU A 79 -3.03 19.84 -11.25
C LEU A 79 -3.25 20.44 -12.64
N ILE A 80 -2.60 19.86 -13.66
CA ILE A 80 -2.83 20.23 -15.05
C ILE A 80 -4.13 19.57 -15.51
N ASP A 81 -5.04 20.35 -16.08
CA ASP A 81 -6.27 19.84 -16.67
C ASP A 81 -5.99 19.35 -18.09
N GLN A 82 -5.86 18.03 -18.24
CA GLN A 82 -5.56 17.38 -19.52
C GLN A 82 -6.78 17.26 -20.45
N GLU A 83 -7.99 17.40 -19.92
CA GLU A 83 -9.23 17.33 -20.70
C GLU A 83 -9.57 18.67 -21.38
N SER A 84 -8.85 19.73 -21.03
CA SER A 84 -9.09 21.07 -21.56
C SER A 84 -8.28 21.31 -22.84
N ASP A 85 -8.92 21.82 -23.90
CA ASP A 85 -8.26 22.27 -25.13
C ASP A 85 -7.28 23.45 -24.91
N TYR A 86 -7.37 24.09 -23.77
CA TYR A 86 -6.54 25.25 -23.39
C TYR A 86 -5.76 24.96 -22.11
N PRO A 87 -4.54 25.57 -21.96
CA PRO A 87 -3.73 25.47 -20.75
C PRO A 87 -4.51 25.90 -19.49
N ARG A 88 -5.01 24.93 -18.72
CA ARG A 88 -5.85 25.13 -17.54
C ARG A 88 -5.36 24.33 -16.36
N LEU A 89 -5.63 24.81 -15.15
CA LEU A 89 -5.39 24.11 -13.90
C LEU A 89 -6.72 23.71 -13.25
N ARG A 90 -6.74 22.51 -12.68
CA ARG A 90 -7.77 22.05 -11.74
C ARG A 90 -7.17 21.90 -10.35
N TYR A 91 -8.00 21.88 -9.32
CA TYR A 91 -7.55 21.86 -7.93
C TYR A 91 -8.17 20.70 -7.18
N VAL A 92 -7.33 20.04 -6.37
CA VAL A 92 -7.76 19.02 -5.42
C VAL A 92 -7.35 19.41 -4.00
N PHE A 93 -8.02 18.86 -3.01
CA PHE A 93 -7.77 19.07 -1.58
C PHE A 93 -7.60 17.72 -0.90
N ASP A 94 -6.63 17.63 -0.01
CA ASP A 94 -6.43 16.42 0.79
C ASP A 94 -7.49 16.30 1.89
N VAL A 95 -7.74 15.08 2.35
CA VAL A 95 -8.70 14.79 3.42
C VAL A 95 -8.40 15.54 4.73
N SER A 96 -7.16 15.89 4.99
CA SER A 96 -6.75 16.70 6.15
C SER A 96 -7.16 18.17 6.04
N ASP A 97 -7.46 18.64 4.83
CA ASP A 97 -7.92 20.00 4.56
C ASP A 97 -9.45 20.17 4.65
N VAL A 98 -10.19 19.12 5.00
CA VAL A 98 -11.64 19.14 5.04
C VAL A 98 -12.20 18.77 6.41
N HIS A 99 -13.41 19.25 6.71
CA HIS A 99 -14.17 18.84 7.88
C HIS A 99 -15.54 18.32 7.47
N LYS A 100 -16.07 17.37 8.24
CA LYS A 100 -17.37 16.76 7.98
C LYS A 100 -18.52 17.67 8.42
N ALA A 101 -19.61 17.70 7.65
CA ALA A 101 -20.88 18.19 8.13
C ALA A 101 -21.37 17.30 9.29
N ARG A 102 -21.86 17.92 10.37
CA ARG A 102 -22.11 17.25 11.68
C ARG A 102 -22.94 15.98 11.64
N ARG A 103 -23.87 15.83 10.68
CA ARG A 103 -24.81 14.68 10.64
C ARG A 103 -24.69 13.81 9.40
N ILE A 104 -24.16 14.34 8.30
CA ILE A 104 -24.20 13.69 6.98
C ILE A 104 -22.82 13.53 6.34
N GLY A 105 -21.78 14.13 6.92
CA GLY A 105 -20.41 14.04 6.39
C GLY A 105 -19.86 12.61 6.39
N LYS A 106 -19.35 12.18 5.24
CA LYS A 106 -18.79 10.85 5.01
C LYS A 106 -17.26 10.89 5.16
N SER A 107 -16.68 9.75 5.50
CA SER A 107 -15.23 9.56 5.40
C SER A 107 -14.89 8.91 4.06
N PRO A 108 -13.77 9.25 3.43
CA PRO A 108 -13.25 8.46 2.34
C PRO A 108 -12.95 7.03 2.86
N PHE A 109 -13.15 6.06 1.98
CA PHE A 109 -12.82 4.68 2.28
C PHE A 109 -11.31 4.49 2.10
N ILE A 110 -10.58 4.62 3.19
CA ILE A 110 -9.15 4.32 3.27
C ILE A 110 -9.05 2.96 3.95
N TRP A 111 -8.79 1.92 3.16
CA TRP A 111 -8.78 0.55 3.64
C TRP A 111 -7.42 0.15 4.22
N ASN A 112 -7.46 -0.76 5.17
CA ASN A 112 -6.31 -1.48 5.71
C ASN A 112 -6.62 -2.97 5.67
N ILE A 113 -5.61 -3.80 5.45
CA ILE A 113 -5.72 -5.26 5.46
C ILE A 113 -5.70 -5.73 6.92
N ARG A 114 -6.50 -6.74 7.22
CA ARG A 114 -6.51 -7.51 8.45
C ARG A 114 -6.49 -8.99 8.06
N GLU A 115 -6.00 -9.84 8.94
CA GLU A 115 -5.88 -11.30 8.73
C GLU A 115 -7.17 -11.92 8.14
N GLU A 116 -8.32 -11.53 8.65
CA GLU A 116 -9.62 -12.03 8.17
C GLU A 116 -9.97 -11.64 6.72
N HIS A 117 -9.25 -10.69 6.11
CA HIS A 117 -9.45 -10.29 4.71
C HIS A 117 -8.63 -11.10 3.71
N GLU A 118 -7.53 -11.73 4.15
CA GLU A 118 -6.47 -12.29 3.31
C GLU A 118 -6.99 -13.33 2.33
N GLU A 119 -7.75 -14.31 2.83
CA GLU A 119 -8.32 -15.37 1.98
C GLU A 119 -9.21 -14.80 0.88
N GLY A 120 -10.08 -13.85 1.23
CA GLY A 120 -10.98 -13.20 0.28
C GLY A 120 -10.26 -12.32 -0.74
N ILE A 121 -9.16 -11.68 -0.36
CA ILE A 121 -8.30 -10.90 -1.24
C ILE A 121 -7.60 -11.83 -2.23
N LEU A 122 -6.91 -12.86 -1.74
CA LEU A 122 -6.17 -13.81 -2.58
C LEU A 122 -7.08 -14.51 -3.58
N ALA A 123 -8.23 -15.03 -3.13
CA ALA A 123 -9.20 -15.67 -4.02
C ALA A 123 -9.68 -14.73 -5.15
N ALA A 124 -9.82 -13.43 -4.85
CA ALA A 124 -10.22 -12.44 -5.85
C ALA A 124 -9.09 -12.08 -6.82
N LEU A 125 -7.87 -11.95 -6.34
CA LEU A 125 -6.70 -11.62 -7.16
C LEU A 125 -6.28 -12.80 -8.03
N GLU A 126 -6.21 -14.01 -7.48
CA GLU A 126 -5.83 -15.21 -8.23
C GLU A 126 -6.79 -15.55 -9.36
N ARG A 127 -8.08 -15.23 -9.20
CA ARG A 127 -9.06 -15.38 -10.26
C ARG A 127 -8.76 -14.49 -11.46
N ILE A 128 -8.14 -13.33 -11.26
CA ILE A 128 -7.85 -12.33 -12.30
C ILE A 128 -6.45 -12.55 -12.87
N TYR A 129 -5.48 -12.74 -11.98
CA TYR A 129 -4.05 -12.71 -12.31
C TYR A 129 -3.38 -14.09 -12.30
N GLY A 130 -4.14 -15.17 -12.03
CA GLY A 130 -3.62 -16.54 -11.95
C GLY A 130 -3.18 -16.95 -10.54
N THR A 131 -3.10 -18.26 -10.34
CA THR A 131 -2.79 -18.87 -9.04
C THR A 131 -1.35 -18.61 -8.60
N THR A 132 -1.15 -18.57 -7.29
CA THR A 132 0.15 -18.44 -6.64
C THR A 132 0.50 -19.73 -5.88
N ASN A 133 1.71 -19.81 -5.33
CA ASN A 133 2.09 -20.92 -4.46
C ASN A 133 1.27 -20.86 -3.16
N GLN A 134 0.45 -21.88 -2.92
CA GLN A 134 -0.45 -21.95 -1.78
C GLN A 134 0.26 -22.15 -0.43
N ASP A 135 1.51 -22.62 -0.45
CA ASP A 135 2.33 -22.81 0.74
C ASP A 135 3.09 -21.52 1.16
N SER A 136 3.01 -20.45 0.34
CA SER A 136 3.63 -19.16 0.62
C SER A 136 2.76 -18.28 1.52
N SER A 137 3.39 -17.32 2.22
CA SER A 137 2.70 -16.32 3.02
C SER A 137 1.75 -15.44 2.18
N PHE A 138 0.87 -14.69 2.84
CA PHE A 138 0.00 -13.73 2.16
C PHE A 138 0.83 -12.69 1.40
N GLU A 139 1.85 -12.15 2.04
CA GLU A 139 2.79 -11.17 1.49
C GLU A 139 3.48 -11.69 0.23
N ASP A 140 4.06 -12.89 0.31
CA ASP A 140 4.75 -13.52 -0.82
C ASP A 140 3.81 -13.76 -2.01
N ARG A 141 2.56 -14.11 -1.75
CA ARG A 141 1.56 -14.31 -2.81
C ARG A 141 1.18 -12.99 -3.47
N ILE A 142 1.05 -11.90 -2.70
CA ILE A 142 0.86 -10.55 -3.24
C ILE A 142 2.07 -10.14 -4.09
N TYR A 143 3.29 -10.40 -3.59
CA TYR A 143 4.52 -10.14 -4.33
C TYR A 143 4.57 -10.91 -5.66
N GLN A 144 4.27 -12.22 -5.65
CA GLN A 144 4.24 -13.06 -6.86
C GLN A 144 3.25 -12.53 -7.91
N ILE A 145 2.07 -12.08 -7.49
CA ILE A 145 1.08 -11.48 -8.39
C ILE A 145 1.61 -10.17 -8.97
N SER A 146 2.16 -9.29 -8.12
CA SER A 146 2.69 -7.99 -8.52
C SER A 146 3.82 -8.13 -9.55
N LYS A 147 4.74 -9.08 -9.29
CA LYS A 147 5.81 -9.41 -10.23
C LYS A 147 5.28 -9.89 -11.57
N ARG A 148 4.34 -10.82 -11.57
CA ARG A 148 3.75 -11.39 -12.78
C ARG A 148 3.09 -10.32 -13.66
N ILE A 149 2.30 -9.43 -13.08
CA ILE A 149 1.63 -8.38 -13.89
C ILE A 149 2.63 -7.40 -14.52
N ALA A 150 3.75 -7.14 -13.87
CA ALA A 150 4.81 -6.31 -14.44
C ALA A 150 5.56 -7.06 -15.55
N ASP A 151 5.86 -8.35 -15.36
CA ASP A 151 6.48 -9.22 -16.35
C ASP A 151 5.63 -9.43 -17.60
N ASP A 152 4.30 -9.45 -17.46
CA ASP A 152 3.39 -9.62 -18.59
C ASP A 152 3.21 -8.31 -19.40
N TYR A 153 3.53 -7.15 -18.81
CA TYR A 153 3.21 -5.84 -19.39
C TYR A 153 4.40 -5.09 -20.01
N TYR A 154 5.65 -5.31 -19.56
CA TYR A 154 6.78 -4.50 -20.00
C TYR A 154 7.02 -4.56 -21.51
N GLU A 155 6.74 -5.70 -22.16
CA GLU A 155 6.88 -5.88 -23.61
C GLU A 155 5.94 -4.98 -24.42
N GLU A 156 4.79 -4.59 -23.84
CA GLU A 156 3.82 -3.72 -24.50
C GLU A 156 4.29 -2.27 -24.58
N ILE A 157 5.18 -1.84 -23.67
CA ILE A 157 5.60 -0.43 -23.52
C ILE A 157 7.08 -0.18 -23.84
N VAL A 158 7.86 -1.21 -24.13
CA VAL A 158 9.30 -1.05 -24.41
C VAL A 158 9.58 -0.19 -25.64
N ASP A 159 8.79 -0.36 -26.68
CA ASP A 159 8.93 0.44 -27.92
C ASP A 159 8.60 1.92 -27.64
N ASP A 160 7.58 2.20 -26.87
CA ASP A 160 7.24 3.57 -26.43
C ASP A 160 8.37 4.22 -25.62
N LEU A 161 9.05 3.44 -24.79
CA LEU A 161 10.21 3.91 -24.01
C LEU A 161 11.39 4.23 -24.93
N ILE A 162 11.68 3.36 -25.91
CA ILE A 162 12.76 3.56 -26.89
C ILE A 162 12.50 4.83 -27.69
N ASP A 163 11.26 5.05 -28.15
CA ASP A 163 10.88 6.24 -28.93
C ASP A 163 11.06 7.57 -28.18
N VAL A 164 10.98 7.54 -26.84
CA VAL A 164 11.13 8.75 -26.01
C VAL A 164 12.45 8.83 -25.27
N SER A 165 13.38 7.90 -25.50
CA SER A 165 14.67 7.79 -24.77
C SER A 165 15.64 8.93 -25.06
N ALA A 166 15.44 9.68 -26.16
CA ALA A 166 16.33 10.77 -26.57
C ALA A 166 16.58 11.79 -25.44
N GLY A 167 17.84 12.04 -25.14
CA GLY A 167 18.32 12.92 -24.07
C GLY A 167 18.34 12.29 -22.68
N SER A 168 17.98 11.00 -22.55
CA SER A 168 18.15 10.22 -21.31
C SER A 168 19.42 9.36 -21.37
N TYR A 169 19.77 8.73 -20.25
CA TYR A 169 20.87 7.75 -20.24
C TYR A 169 20.52 6.43 -20.93
N LEU A 170 19.27 6.24 -21.35
CA LEU A 170 18.83 5.09 -22.14
C LEU A 170 19.10 5.27 -23.64
N GLU A 171 19.37 6.50 -24.13
CA GLU A 171 19.47 6.81 -25.57
C GLU A 171 20.54 5.99 -26.32
N ASP A 172 21.69 5.80 -25.66
CA ASP A 172 22.84 5.11 -26.27
C ASP A 172 22.84 3.59 -26.03
N LEU A 173 21.82 3.04 -25.36
CA LEU A 173 21.70 1.61 -25.06
C LEU A 173 21.01 0.88 -26.24
N ASP A 174 21.40 -0.39 -26.43
CA ASP A 174 20.68 -1.25 -27.36
C ASP A 174 19.30 -1.65 -26.82
N GLY A 175 18.38 -2.06 -27.70
CA GLY A 175 17.00 -2.37 -27.35
C GLY A 175 16.85 -3.48 -26.29
N ASP A 176 17.72 -4.51 -26.32
CA ASP A 176 17.68 -5.60 -25.34
C ASP A 176 18.05 -5.08 -23.94
N THR A 177 19.04 -4.20 -23.89
CA THR A 177 19.45 -3.55 -22.63
C THR A 177 18.35 -2.62 -22.11
N VAL A 178 17.73 -1.79 -22.95
CA VAL A 178 16.58 -0.93 -22.56
C VAL A 178 15.43 -1.77 -22.02
N SER A 179 15.11 -2.88 -22.71
CA SER A 179 14.07 -3.83 -22.28
C SER A 179 14.35 -4.39 -20.87
N LEU A 180 15.59 -4.82 -20.61
CA LEU A 180 16.00 -5.32 -19.29
C LEU A 180 15.87 -4.24 -18.21
N ARG A 181 16.34 -3.00 -18.48
CA ARG A 181 16.22 -1.86 -17.54
C ARG A 181 14.77 -1.56 -17.20
N LEU A 182 13.92 -1.50 -18.22
CA LEU A 182 12.49 -1.26 -18.04
C LEU A 182 11.85 -2.35 -17.19
N ARG A 183 12.06 -3.63 -17.57
CA ARG A 183 11.47 -4.77 -16.88
C ARG A 183 11.81 -4.77 -15.39
N GLU A 184 13.10 -4.69 -15.05
CA GLU A 184 13.54 -4.74 -13.66
C GLU A 184 13.02 -3.54 -12.84
N THR A 185 13.08 -2.33 -13.41
CA THR A 185 12.63 -1.12 -12.70
C THR A 185 11.11 -1.08 -12.55
N LEU A 186 10.36 -1.54 -13.56
CA LEU A 186 8.89 -1.64 -13.49
C LEU A 186 8.45 -2.69 -12.47
N GLU A 187 9.05 -3.90 -12.51
CA GLU A 187 8.77 -4.96 -11.54
C GLU A 187 8.95 -4.45 -10.11
N GLN A 188 10.11 -3.87 -9.81
CA GLN A 188 10.40 -3.32 -8.48
C GLN A 188 9.42 -2.20 -8.10
N SER A 189 9.07 -1.31 -9.02
CA SER A 189 8.15 -0.19 -8.76
C SER A 189 6.73 -0.67 -8.46
N VAL A 190 6.21 -1.64 -9.19
CA VAL A 190 4.88 -2.23 -8.97
C VAL A 190 4.84 -2.99 -7.65
N CYS A 191 5.81 -3.90 -7.43
CA CYS A 191 5.88 -4.67 -6.20
C CYS A 191 5.99 -3.75 -4.97
N TYR A 192 6.92 -2.79 -4.98
CA TYR A 192 7.06 -1.82 -3.89
C TYR A 192 5.75 -1.06 -3.61
N THR A 193 5.12 -0.51 -4.65
CA THR A 193 3.89 0.29 -4.51
C THR A 193 2.75 -0.52 -3.91
N VAL A 194 2.56 -1.76 -4.37
CA VAL A 194 1.49 -2.65 -3.88
C VAL A 194 1.74 -3.06 -2.44
N LEU A 195 2.95 -3.57 -2.11
CA LEU A 195 3.31 -3.98 -0.75
C LEU A 195 3.19 -2.81 0.23
N LYS A 196 3.70 -1.64 -0.14
CA LYS A 196 3.59 -0.41 0.67
C LYS A 196 2.14 -0.04 0.94
N ARG A 197 1.27 -0.10 -0.08
CA ARG A 197 -0.16 0.21 0.09
C ARG A 197 -0.88 -0.83 0.94
N CYS A 198 -0.46 -2.08 0.89
CA CYS A 198 -0.98 -3.15 1.74
C CYS A 198 -0.56 -3.01 3.21
N GLY A 199 0.42 -2.16 3.51
CA GLY A 199 0.86 -1.87 4.88
C GLY A 199 1.97 -2.78 5.38
N PHE A 200 2.67 -3.48 4.47
CA PHE A 200 3.82 -4.31 4.84
C PHE A 200 5.03 -3.46 5.24
N ASP A 201 5.84 -4.01 6.13
CA ASP A 201 7.09 -3.36 6.54
C ASP A 201 8.14 -3.48 5.43
N MET A 202 8.41 -2.37 4.75
CA MET A 202 9.36 -2.34 3.65
C MET A 202 10.81 -2.59 4.09
N ALA A 203 11.11 -2.54 5.38
CA ALA A 203 12.43 -2.89 5.90
C ALA A 203 12.73 -4.40 5.74
N GLU A 204 11.70 -5.24 5.77
CA GLU A 204 11.86 -6.70 5.52
C GLU A 204 12.23 -7.01 4.07
N TYR A 205 11.99 -6.06 3.15
CA TYR A 205 12.24 -6.18 1.71
C TYR A 205 13.40 -5.31 1.22
N GLU A 206 14.27 -4.81 2.12
CA GLU A 206 15.32 -3.84 1.75
C GLU A 206 16.21 -4.30 0.59
N GLY A 207 16.50 -5.62 0.50
CA GLY A 207 17.30 -6.22 -0.57
C GLY A 207 16.55 -6.44 -1.90
N GLU A 208 15.22 -6.45 -1.88
CA GLU A 208 14.39 -6.77 -3.05
C GLU A 208 14.18 -5.58 -3.99
N PHE A 209 14.45 -4.35 -3.53
CA PHE A 209 14.21 -3.12 -4.28
C PHE A 209 15.48 -2.28 -4.43
N PRO A 210 16.52 -2.76 -5.16
CA PRO A 210 17.77 -2.01 -5.38
C PRO A 210 17.56 -0.74 -6.22
N PHE A 211 16.63 -0.75 -7.18
CA PHE A 211 16.37 0.35 -8.12
C PHE A 211 17.64 0.85 -8.83
N ASP A 212 18.53 -0.08 -9.21
CA ASP A 212 19.87 0.23 -9.73
C ASP A 212 19.83 1.09 -11.00
N TYR A 213 18.74 0.99 -11.77
CA TYR A 213 18.61 1.64 -13.07
C TYR A 213 17.69 2.86 -13.10
N ILE A 214 17.07 3.23 -11.97
CA ILE A 214 16.13 4.36 -11.96
C ILE A 214 16.75 5.67 -12.46
N HIS A 215 18.04 5.88 -12.19
CA HIS A 215 18.77 7.07 -12.61
C HIS A 215 18.95 7.17 -14.15
N GLU A 216 18.75 6.08 -14.89
CA GLU A 216 18.81 6.05 -16.35
C GLU A 216 17.55 6.65 -16.99
N PHE A 217 16.42 6.66 -16.25
CA PHE A 217 15.15 7.29 -16.65
C PHE A 217 15.11 8.79 -16.32
N ASN A 218 16.18 9.51 -16.56
CA ASN A 218 16.44 10.87 -16.05
C ASN A 218 15.75 12.00 -16.82
N THR A 219 14.77 11.69 -17.69
CA THR A 219 13.92 12.68 -18.37
C THR A 219 12.46 12.54 -17.95
N LEU A 220 11.68 13.64 -18.07
CA LEU A 220 10.23 13.56 -17.81
C LEU A 220 9.56 12.52 -18.70
N ARG A 221 10.00 12.38 -19.97
CA ARG A 221 9.39 11.46 -20.93
C ARG A 221 9.59 10.00 -20.54
N THR A 222 10.83 9.61 -20.26
CA THR A 222 11.15 8.22 -19.86
C THR A 222 10.53 7.87 -18.52
N LEU A 223 10.53 8.81 -17.55
CA LEU A 223 9.83 8.61 -16.28
C LEU A 223 8.31 8.57 -16.43
N SER A 224 7.72 9.30 -17.40
CA SER A 224 6.28 9.19 -17.65
C SER A 224 5.90 7.79 -18.15
N VAL A 225 6.68 7.17 -19.02
CA VAL A 225 6.42 5.77 -19.46
C VAL A 225 6.46 4.83 -18.25
N LEU A 226 7.55 4.85 -17.47
CA LEU A 226 7.70 3.99 -16.31
C LEU A 226 6.62 4.25 -15.23
N GLY A 227 6.38 5.52 -14.90
CA GLY A 227 5.44 5.90 -13.86
C GLY A 227 3.98 5.65 -14.24
N SER A 228 3.60 5.89 -15.51
CA SER A 228 2.26 5.59 -16.02
C SER A 228 2.02 4.09 -16.00
N ALA A 229 2.96 3.28 -16.49
CA ALA A 229 2.88 1.83 -16.43
C ALA A 229 2.76 1.33 -14.98
N THR A 230 3.56 1.87 -14.04
CA THR A 230 3.44 1.54 -12.61
C THR A 230 2.05 1.85 -12.09
N SER A 231 1.49 3.03 -12.39
CA SER A 231 0.15 3.43 -11.94
C SER A 231 -0.95 2.56 -12.55
N GLU A 232 -0.88 2.28 -13.85
CA GLU A 232 -1.85 1.47 -14.60
C GLU A 232 -1.92 0.02 -14.10
N LEU A 233 -0.79 -0.55 -13.68
CA LEU A 233 -0.73 -1.89 -13.13
C LEU A 233 -1.18 -1.94 -11.65
N CYS A 234 -0.79 -0.95 -10.85
CA CYS A 234 -1.14 -0.91 -9.43
C CYS A 234 -2.62 -0.59 -9.19
N GLU A 235 -3.22 0.33 -9.95
CA GLU A 235 -4.58 0.80 -9.72
C GLU A 235 -5.63 -0.33 -9.71
N PRO A 236 -5.78 -1.18 -10.75
CA PRO A 236 -6.80 -2.22 -10.77
C PRO A 236 -6.59 -3.27 -9.68
N MET A 237 -5.35 -3.63 -9.38
CA MET A 237 -5.02 -4.56 -8.30
C MET A 237 -5.43 -4.01 -6.93
N LEU A 238 -5.03 -2.78 -6.61
CA LEU A 238 -5.35 -2.13 -5.34
C LEU A 238 -6.85 -1.81 -5.20
N ILE A 239 -7.54 -1.49 -6.30
CA ILE A 239 -9.01 -1.38 -6.33
C ILE A 239 -9.64 -2.72 -5.98
N GLN A 240 -9.15 -3.83 -6.54
CA GLN A 240 -9.70 -5.16 -6.28
C GLN A 240 -9.49 -5.58 -4.82
N ILE A 241 -8.33 -5.31 -4.23
CA ILE A 241 -8.06 -5.49 -2.79
C ILE A 241 -9.09 -4.71 -1.97
N GLY A 242 -9.23 -3.42 -2.24
CA GLY A 242 -10.19 -2.57 -1.51
C GLY A 242 -11.65 -3.03 -1.66
N ARG A 243 -12.05 -3.54 -2.83
CA ARG A 243 -13.39 -4.13 -3.07
C ARG A 243 -13.61 -5.41 -2.25
N SER A 244 -12.59 -6.26 -2.14
CA SER A 244 -12.65 -7.50 -1.36
C SER A 244 -12.84 -7.19 0.12
N ILE A 245 -12.08 -6.25 0.67
CA ILE A 245 -12.22 -5.74 2.04
C ILE A 245 -13.63 -5.18 2.28
N ALA A 246 -14.07 -4.26 1.41
CA ALA A 246 -15.39 -3.64 1.55
C ALA A 246 -16.55 -4.64 1.43
N ARG A 247 -16.39 -5.73 0.67
CA ARG A 247 -17.36 -6.82 0.58
C ARG A 247 -17.41 -7.58 1.88
N TYR A 248 -16.27 -8.03 2.40
CA TYR A 248 -16.16 -8.74 3.67
C TYR A 248 -16.80 -7.95 4.82
N ASP A 249 -16.42 -6.68 4.98
CA ASP A 249 -16.94 -5.81 6.04
C ASP A 249 -18.46 -5.61 5.95
N ARG A 250 -19.01 -5.54 4.73
CA ARG A 250 -20.47 -5.45 4.52
C ARG A 250 -21.21 -6.75 4.86
N GLU A 251 -20.64 -7.90 4.53
CA GLU A 251 -21.20 -9.22 4.86
C GLU A 251 -21.20 -9.43 6.37
N LEU A 252 -20.10 -9.07 7.03
CA LEU A 252 -19.99 -9.12 8.49
C LEU A 252 -21.02 -8.22 9.18
N ALA A 253 -21.25 -7.00 8.66
CA ALA A 253 -22.25 -6.08 9.20
C ALA A 253 -23.70 -6.58 9.01
N ARG A 254 -23.99 -7.38 7.97
CA ARG A 254 -25.32 -7.98 7.73
C ARG A 254 -25.59 -9.19 8.60
N HIS A 255 -24.55 -9.93 8.96
CA HIS A 255 -24.65 -11.15 9.75
C HIS A 255 -23.80 -11.06 11.03
N PRO A 256 -24.22 -10.26 12.03
CA PRO A 256 -23.44 -10.06 13.26
C PRO A 256 -23.18 -11.36 14.06
N SER A 257 -23.94 -12.43 13.82
CA SER A 257 -23.72 -13.75 14.41
C SER A 257 -22.47 -14.46 13.88
N HIS A 258 -22.06 -14.19 12.63
CA HIS A 258 -20.78 -14.67 12.08
C HIS A 258 -19.60 -13.85 12.60
N ALA A 259 -19.80 -12.57 12.93
CA ALA A 259 -18.81 -11.73 13.58
C ALA A 259 -18.34 -12.25 14.95
N ARG A 260 -19.19 -13.01 15.64
CA ARG A 260 -18.84 -13.68 16.91
C ARG A 260 -18.00 -14.95 16.71
N ALA A 261 -18.09 -15.58 15.54
CA ALA A 261 -17.35 -16.81 15.25
C ALA A 261 -15.95 -16.53 14.65
N SER A 262 -15.78 -15.42 13.94
CA SER A 262 -14.48 -14.98 13.38
C SER A 262 -13.71 -14.03 14.30
N ARG A 263 -14.36 -13.34 15.24
CA ARG A 263 -13.67 -12.88 16.43
C ARG A 263 -13.45 -14.12 17.30
N LYS A 264 -12.31 -14.77 17.24
CA LYS A 264 -11.68 -15.20 18.49
C LYS A 264 -11.78 -13.99 19.38
N GLU A 265 -12.70 -14.01 20.34
CA GLU A 265 -12.82 -12.95 21.33
C GLU A 265 -11.39 -12.69 21.80
N ALA A 266 -10.93 -11.47 21.70
CA ALA A 266 -9.71 -11.09 22.37
C ALA A 266 -9.96 -11.43 23.82
N ARG A 267 -9.49 -12.63 24.21
CA ARG A 267 -9.74 -13.20 25.52
C ARG A 267 -9.02 -12.29 26.49
N VAL A 268 -9.76 -11.67 27.38
CA VAL A 268 -9.13 -11.03 28.54
C VAL A 268 -8.48 -12.15 29.34
N ILE A 269 -7.17 -12.32 29.16
CA ILE A 269 -6.37 -13.33 29.84
C ILE A 269 -6.24 -12.90 31.31
N ARG A 270 -6.61 -13.80 32.21
CA ARG A 270 -6.55 -13.59 33.68
C ARG A 270 -5.64 -14.63 34.29
N GLU A 271 -5.02 -14.31 35.41
CA GLU A 271 -4.18 -15.29 36.13
C GLU A 271 -4.95 -16.56 36.49
N ASP A 272 -6.23 -16.44 36.88
CA ASP A 272 -7.11 -17.56 37.22
C ASP A 272 -7.42 -18.51 36.03
N ASP A 273 -7.09 -18.12 34.84
CA ASP A 273 -7.26 -18.96 33.64
C ASP A 273 -6.19 -20.06 33.55
N PHE A 274 -5.12 -19.97 34.31
CA PHE A 274 -3.98 -20.88 34.26
C PHE A 274 -3.79 -21.68 35.52
N VAL A 275 -3.27 -22.89 35.36
CA VAL A 275 -2.86 -23.77 36.45
C VAL A 275 -1.40 -24.11 36.28
N ILE A 276 -0.63 -23.97 37.34
CA ILE A 276 0.75 -24.44 37.42
C ILE A 276 0.75 -25.83 38.01
N GLY A 277 1.39 -26.77 37.39
CA GLY A 277 1.55 -28.14 37.84
C GLY A 277 2.97 -28.63 37.71
N LEU A 278 3.30 -29.69 38.46
CA LEU A 278 4.57 -30.42 38.36
C LEU A 278 4.32 -31.74 37.63
N ASP A 279 5.00 -31.98 36.54
CA ASP A 279 4.93 -33.27 35.85
C ASP A 279 5.71 -34.32 36.65
N SER A 280 5.00 -35.32 37.16
CA SER A 280 5.58 -36.36 38.00
C SER A 280 6.58 -37.29 37.29
N ASN A 281 6.61 -37.28 35.94
CA ASN A 281 7.50 -38.12 35.14
C ASN A 281 8.80 -37.42 34.78
N THR A 282 8.74 -36.10 34.49
CA THR A 282 9.92 -35.33 34.05
C THR A 282 10.47 -34.43 35.15
N SER A 283 9.70 -34.17 36.21
CA SER A 283 10.01 -33.21 37.25
C SER A 283 10.04 -31.75 36.77
N ASP A 284 9.49 -31.48 35.59
CA ASP A 284 9.36 -30.14 35.07
C ASP A 284 8.07 -29.47 35.53
N TRP A 285 8.11 -28.19 35.72
CA TRP A 285 6.89 -27.40 35.96
C TRP A 285 6.21 -27.07 34.62
N PHE A 286 4.88 -27.06 34.61
CA PHE A 286 4.12 -26.68 33.42
C PHE A 286 3.05 -25.66 33.73
N VAL A 287 2.73 -24.85 32.74
CA VAL A 287 1.59 -23.90 32.73
C VAL A 287 0.50 -24.48 31.83
N TYR A 288 -0.66 -24.73 32.40
CA TYR A 288 -1.83 -25.26 31.70
C TYR A 288 -2.94 -24.20 31.64
N ASP A 289 -3.43 -23.94 30.43
CA ASP A 289 -4.56 -23.04 30.21
C ASP A 289 -5.89 -23.83 30.32
N ASN A 290 -6.65 -23.58 31.36
CA ASN A 290 -7.92 -24.21 31.65
C ASN A 290 -9.02 -23.89 30.64
N VAL A 291 -8.91 -22.78 29.92
CA VAL A 291 -9.92 -22.32 28.94
C VAL A 291 -9.70 -22.97 27.58
N THR A 292 -8.46 -23.07 27.13
CA THR A 292 -8.14 -23.74 25.86
C THR A 292 -7.83 -25.22 26.01
N ALA A 293 -7.73 -25.72 27.24
CA ALA A 293 -7.36 -27.10 27.61
C ALA A 293 -6.00 -27.52 27.00
N LYS A 294 -4.99 -26.66 27.05
CA LYS A 294 -3.65 -26.92 26.48
C LYS A 294 -2.53 -26.58 27.47
N ASN A 295 -1.45 -27.37 27.41
CA ASN A 295 -0.19 -26.94 28.00
C ASN A 295 0.41 -25.83 27.16
N ILE A 296 0.81 -24.75 27.83
CA ILE A 296 1.38 -23.56 27.21
C ILE A 296 2.91 -23.67 27.13
N CYS A 297 3.54 -24.00 28.26
CA CYS A 297 5.00 -24.17 28.34
C CYS A 297 5.37 -25.10 29.49
N TYR A 298 6.63 -25.58 29.45
CA TYR A 298 7.32 -26.22 30.55
C TYR A 298 8.41 -25.28 31.07
N CYS A 299 8.61 -25.25 32.37
CA CYS A 299 9.52 -24.37 33.08
C CYS A 299 10.41 -25.15 34.04
N ASP A 300 11.59 -24.64 34.34
CA ASP A 300 12.54 -25.29 35.26
C ASP A 300 12.17 -25.06 36.74
N SER A 301 11.32 -24.06 37.04
CA SER A 301 10.88 -23.74 38.40
C SER A 301 9.44 -23.22 38.44
N GLU A 302 8.82 -23.27 39.65
CA GLU A 302 7.50 -22.69 39.88
C GLU A 302 7.51 -21.17 39.72
N GLU A 303 8.60 -20.52 40.11
CA GLU A 303 8.78 -19.07 39.98
C GLU A 303 8.76 -18.66 38.50
N GLU A 304 9.48 -19.38 37.63
CA GLU A 304 9.50 -19.12 36.21
C GLU A 304 8.11 -19.32 35.58
N ALA A 305 7.36 -20.34 35.98
CA ALA A 305 5.99 -20.57 35.56
C ALA A 305 5.06 -19.41 35.95
N LYS A 306 5.19 -18.85 37.13
CA LYS A 306 4.45 -17.66 37.58
C LYS A 306 4.83 -16.41 36.82
N GLU A 307 6.10 -16.19 36.53
CA GLU A 307 6.58 -15.06 35.72
C GLU A 307 6.03 -15.16 34.29
N HIS A 308 5.95 -16.35 33.74
CA HIS A 308 5.38 -16.58 32.40
C HIS A 308 3.89 -16.25 32.35
N ILE A 309 3.10 -16.64 33.35
CA ILE A 309 1.69 -16.26 33.46
C ILE A 309 1.54 -14.75 33.58
N LEU A 310 2.33 -14.11 34.44
CA LEU A 310 2.29 -12.67 34.65
C LEU A 310 2.61 -11.90 33.35
N TRP A 311 3.62 -12.40 32.60
CA TRP A 311 3.97 -11.85 31.31
C TRP A 311 2.81 -11.97 30.31
N MET A 312 2.17 -13.13 30.21
CA MET A 312 1.02 -13.36 29.31
C MET A 312 -0.16 -12.46 29.67
N VAL A 313 -0.50 -12.33 30.94
CA VAL A 313 -1.59 -11.47 31.42
C VAL A 313 -1.29 -9.99 31.10
N THR A 314 -0.03 -9.57 31.21
CA THR A 314 0.35 -8.17 31.03
C THR A 314 0.46 -7.77 29.56
N HIS A 315 0.94 -8.68 28.69
CA HIS A 315 1.28 -8.34 27.30
C HIS A 315 0.24 -8.83 26.27
N LEU A 316 -0.46 -9.94 26.55
CA LEU A 316 -1.45 -10.49 25.62
C LEU A 316 -2.89 -10.01 25.90
N SER A 317 -3.16 -9.39 27.05
CA SER A 317 -4.47 -8.77 27.34
C SER A 317 -4.65 -7.40 26.66
N LEU A 318 -3.66 -6.92 25.93
CA LEU A 318 -3.65 -5.61 25.24
C LEU A 318 -3.70 -5.73 23.70
N ILE A 319 -3.90 -6.95 23.15
CA ILE A 319 -4.01 -7.18 21.68
C ILE A 319 -5.45 -7.48 21.29
#